data_f818337f5cc3bd83da816fec813eebd9
#
_entry.id   f818337f5cc3bd83da816fec813eebd9
#
_cell.length_a   1.000
_cell.length_b   1.000
_cell.length_c   1.000
_cell.angle_alpha   90.00
_cell.angle_beta   90.00
_cell.angle_gamma   90.00
#
_symmetry.space_group_name_H-M   'P 1'
#
loop_
_entity.id
_entity.type
_entity.pdbx_description
1 polymer ?
#
loop_
_entity_poly.entity_id
_entity_poly.type
_entity_poly.pdbx_seq_one_letter_code
_entity_poly.pdbx_strand_id
1 'polypeptide(L)'
;MEKFAFISRHEPTENQIAMAADHGIELIHVGDGDAFSMSPSFVVEAGNRLDVTFEGAVVVHPAAALRLAGCFIIGIFENANRAPAGEKPQFEAKALYLFDVRD
;
A
#
# COMPACT_ATOMS: atom_id res chain seq x y z
N MET A 1 6.48 13.75 6.23
CA MET A 1 5.51 12.96 5.44
C MET A 1 4.86 11.90 6.32
N GLU A 2 3.59 11.64 6.10
CA GLU A 2 2.92 10.55 6.79
C GLU A 2 3.44 9.21 6.28
N LYS A 3 3.59 8.26 7.17
CA LYS A 3 4.14 6.95 6.83
C LYS A 3 3.01 5.94 6.63
N PHE A 4 3.03 5.30 5.48
CA PHE A 4 2.05 4.26 5.13
C PHE A 4 2.77 2.94 4.92
N ALA A 5 2.20 1.88 5.47
CA ALA A 5 2.68 0.54 5.22
C ALA A 5 2.31 0.12 3.80
N PHE A 6 3.28 -0.25 2.99
CA PHE A 6 3.04 -0.77 1.65
C PHE A 6 3.03 -2.30 1.73
N ILE A 7 1.83 -2.87 1.62
CA ILE A 7 1.60 -4.29 1.85
C ILE A 7 1.53 -5.02 0.53
N SER A 8 2.65 -5.57 0.10
CA SER A 8 2.79 -6.24 -1.18
C SER A 8 3.97 -7.20 -1.14
N ARG A 9 3.99 -8.16 -2.05
CA ARG A 9 5.16 -9.05 -2.24
C ARG A 9 6.34 -8.31 -2.85
N HIS A 10 6.09 -7.19 -3.51
CA HIS A 10 7.10 -6.43 -4.22
C HIS A 10 7.27 -5.08 -3.54
N GLU A 11 8.49 -4.57 -3.60
CA GLU A 11 8.73 -3.21 -3.17
C GLU A 11 7.98 -2.22 -4.06
N PRO A 12 7.63 -1.05 -3.55
CA PRO A 12 6.98 -0.05 -4.38
C PRO A 12 7.89 0.40 -5.52
N THR A 13 7.32 0.65 -6.67
CA THR A 13 8.06 1.17 -7.82
C THR A 13 8.39 2.65 -7.62
N GLU A 14 9.34 3.16 -8.39
CA GLU A 14 9.68 4.59 -8.36
C GLU A 14 8.46 5.45 -8.65
N ASN A 15 7.63 5.03 -9.60
CA ASN A 15 6.41 5.73 -9.95
C ASN A 15 5.42 5.75 -8.78
N GLN A 16 5.27 4.63 -8.07
CA GLN A 16 4.40 4.56 -6.90
C GLN A 16 4.92 5.43 -5.77
N ILE A 17 6.22 5.41 -5.53
CA ILE A 17 6.85 6.24 -4.50
C ILE A 17 6.63 7.73 -4.80
N ALA A 18 6.86 8.14 -6.04
CA ALA A 18 6.68 9.53 -6.45
C ALA A 18 5.22 9.97 -6.30
N MET A 19 4.28 9.12 -6.70
CA MET A 19 2.86 9.42 -6.61
C MET A 19 2.41 9.54 -5.15
N ALA A 20 2.90 8.67 -4.28
CA ALA A 20 2.62 8.76 -2.86
C ALA A 20 3.20 10.04 -2.26
N ALA A 21 4.41 10.41 -2.67
CA ALA A 21 5.04 11.65 -2.19
C ALA A 21 4.23 12.90 -2.58
N ASP A 22 3.58 12.89 -3.74
CA ASP A 22 2.69 13.97 -4.15
C ASP A 22 1.48 14.12 -3.20
N HIS A 23 1.13 13.06 -2.50
CA HIS A 23 0.08 13.08 -1.48
C HIS A 23 0.63 13.27 -0.06
N GLY A 24 1.92 13.55 0.09
CA GLY A 24 2.54 13.70 1.40
C GLY A 24 2.78 12.38 2.12
N ILE A 25 2.92 11.29 1.39
CA ILE A 25 3.02 9.93 1.94
C ILE A 25 4.36 9.32 1.62
N GLU A 26 4.98 8.71 2.63
CA GLU A 26 6.17 7.87 2.47
C GLU A 26 5.73 6.41 2.57
N LEU A 27 6.01 5.63 1.53
CA LEU A 27 5.70 4.20 1.51
C LEU A 27 6.82 3.41 2.16
N ILE A 28 6.47 2.54 3.10
CA ILE A 28 7.42 1.65 3.76
C ILE A 28 6.97 0.21 3.50
N HIS A 29 7.78 -0.55 2.77
CA HIS A 29 7.45 -1.92 2.42
C HIS A 29 7.47 -2.81 3.65
N VAL A 30 6.35 -3.49 3.92
CA VAL A 30 6.23 -4.38 5.08
C VAL A 30 5.84 -5.82 4.68
N GLY A 31 6.18 -6.22 3.51
CA GLY A 31 5.97 -7.44 3.03
C GLY A 31 5.64 -8.40 2.79
N ASP A 32 5.49 -9.38 2.65
CA ASP A 32 5.31 -10.40 1.76
C ASP A 32 4.13 -11.21 1.85
N GLY A 33 3.31 -10.88 2.35
CA GLY A 33 2.49 -11.77 2.84
C GLY A 33 1.42 -12.34 2.12
N ASP A 34 0.88 -13.23 2.75
CA ASP A 34 -0.45 -13.70 2.47
C ASP A 34 -1.39 -12.53 2.75
N ALA A 35 -1.96 -11.97 1.71
CA ALA A 35 -2.90 -10.86 1.84
C ALA A 35 -4.09 -11.19 2.73
N PHE A 36 -4.43 -12.47 2.83
CA PHE A 36 -5.54 -12.91 3.68
C PHE A 36 -5.20 -12.90 5.17
N SER A 37 -3.93 -12.94 5.51
CA SER A 37 -3.50 -12.88 6.91
C SER A 37 -3.27 -11.45 7.38
N MET A 38 -3.39 -10.46 6.51
CA MET A 38 -3.20 -9.07 6.88
C MET A 38 -4.26 -8.60 7.85
N SER A 39 -3.81 -8.04 8.95
CA SER A 39 -4.69 -7.55 10.01
C SER A 39 -4.11 -6.27 10.59
N PRO A 40 -4.91 -5.50 11.32
CA PRO A 40 -4.37 -4.34 12.02
C PRO A 40 -3.19 -4.68 12.93
N SER A 41 -3.23 -5.83 13.59
CA SER A 41 -2.12 -6.28 14.45
C SER A 41 -0.83 -6.47 13.67
N PHE A 42 -0.92 -7.03 12.46
CA PHE A 42 0.25 -7.21 11.61
C PHE A 42 0.90 -5.86 11.28
N VAL A 43 0.10 -4.87 10.92
CA VAL A 43 0.61 -3.54 10.58
C VAL A 43 1.23 -2.86 11.80
N VAL A 44 0.58 -2.97 12.96
CA VAL A 44 1.11 -2.39 14.20
C VAL A 44 2.43 -3.05 14.57
N GLU A 45 2.52 -4.38 14.50
CA GLU A 45 3.76 -5.09 14.81
C GLU A 45 4.89 -4.73 13.85
N ALA A 46 4.58 -4.58 12.56
CA ALA A 46 5.57 -4.13 11.59
C ALA A 46 6.09 -2.74 11.93
N GLY A 47 5.20 -1.84 12.32
CA GLY A 47 5.58 -0.50 12.76
C GLY A 47 6.48 -0.55 13.98
N ASN A 48 6.16 -1.38 14.95
CA ASN A 48 6.97 -1.52 16.15
C ASN A 48 8.39 -2.03 15.84
N ARG A 49 8.50 -3.00 14.92
CA ARG A 49 9.80 -3.52 14.51
C ARG A 49 10.65 -2.46 13.80
N LEU A 50 10.01 -1.58 13.06
CA LEU A 50 10.68 -0.54 12.27
C LEU A 50 10.77 0.79 13.02
N ASP A 51 10.23 0.86 14.22
CA ASP A 51 10.16 2.09 15.03
C ASP A 51 9.44 3.21 14.29
N VAL A 52 8.31 2.89 13.68
CA VAL A 52 7.46 3.86 12.99
C VAL A 52 6.01 3.67 13.38
N THR A 53 5.24 4.75 13.29
CA THR A 53 3.79 4.70 13.44
C THR A 53 3.16 4.90 12.07
N PHE A 54 2.39 3.92 11.62
CA PHE A 54 1.72 4.01 10.33
C PHE A 54 0.39 4.73 10.46
N GLU A 55 0.19 5.78 9.67
CA GLU A 55 -1.08 6.48 9.56
C GLU A 55 -2.05 5.72 8.67
N GLY A 56 -1.51 4.98 7.72
CA GLY A 56 -2.31 4.24 6.79
C GLY A 56 -1.58 3.06 6.19
N ALA A 57 -2.26 2.37 5.30
CA ALA A 57 -1.72 1.22 4.60
C ALA A 57 -2.14 1.26 3.13
N VAL A 58 -1.19 1.01 2.25
CA VAL A 58 -1.47 0.83 0.83
C VAL A 58 -1.53 -0.66 0.55
N VAL A 59 -2.65 -1.11 0.01
CA VAL A 59 -2.92 -2.53 -0.19
C VAL A 59 -3.22 -2.81 -1.65
N VAL A 60 -2.99 -4.06 -2.04
CA VAL A 60 -3.24 -4.51 -3.41
C VAL A 60 -4.42 -5.47 -3.51
N HIS A 61 -4.95 -5.88 -2.38
CA HIS A 61 -6.06 -6.85 -2.34
C HIS A 61 -7.26 -6.25 -1.61
N PRO A 62 -8.47 -6.34 -2.20
CA PRO A 62 -9.67 -5.76 -1.57
C PRO A 62 -9.96 -6.29 -0.17
N ALA A 63 -9.69 -7.57 0.09
CA ALA A 63 -9.94 -8.15 1.41
C ALA A 63 -9.06 -7.49 2.49
N ALA A 64 -7.80 -7.18 2.15
CA ALA A 64 -6.92 -6.48 3.08
C ALA A 64 -7.43 -5.07 3.35
N ALA A 65 -7.91 -4.38 2.31
CA ALA A 65 -8.49 -3.06 2.47
C ALA A 65 -9.66 -3.07 3.46
N LEU A 66 -10.56 -4.03 3.32
CA LEU A 66 -11.70 -4.13 4.23
C LEU A 66 -11.30 -4.39 5.67
N ARG A 67 -10.27 -5.22 5.88
CA ARG A 67 -9.82 -5.55 7.23
C ARG A 67 -9.13 -4.40 7.93
N LEU A 68 -8.45 -3.55 7.17
CA LEU A 68 -7.65 -2.46 7.73
C LEU A 68 -8.40 -1.13 7.81
N ALA A 69 -9.52 -1.00 7.11
CA ALA A 69 -10.21 0.28 6.95
C ALA A 69 -10.69 0.92 8.26
N GLY A 70 -11.00 0.11 9.28
CA GLY A 70 -11.43 0.65 10.56
C GLY A 70 -10.31 1.24 11.41
N CYS A 71 -9.07 0.94 11.09
CA CYS A 71 -7.90 1.34 11.89
C CYS A 71 -6.94 2.27 11.17
N PHE A 72 -6.94 2.23 9.84
CA PHE A 72 -5.96 2.96 9.04
C PHE A 72 -6.63 3.65 7.86
N ILE A 73 -6.00 4.72 7.40
CA ILE A 73 -6.32 5.29 6.10
C ILE A 73 -5.88 4.26 5.05
N ILE A 74 -6.73 3.96 4.08
CA ILE A 74 -6.42 2.95 3.07
C ILE A 74 -6.06 3.65 1.77
N GLY A 75 -4.91 3.27 1.21
CA GLY A 75 -4.46 3.71 -0.10
C GLY A 75 -4.54 2.56 -1.10
N ILE A 76 -5.06 2.86 -2.28
CA ILE A 76 -5.15 1.91 -3.38
C ILE A 76 -4.62 2.57 -4.63
N PHE A 77 -3.67 1.91 -5.29
CA PHE A 77 -3.18 2.38 -6.59
C PHE A 77 -4.07 1.84 -7.71
N GLU A 78 -4.46 2.74 -8.60
CA GLU A 78 -4.98 2.34 -9.89
C GLU A 78 -3.80 2.18 -10.84
N ASN A 79 -3.66 1.00 -11.43
CA ASN A 79 -2.56 0.70 -12.31
C ASN A 79 -3.04 0.57 -13.75
N ALA A 80 -2.23 1.07 -14.69
CA ALA A 80 -2.43 0.84 -16.10
C ALA A 80 -1.47 -0.25 -16.55
N ASN A 81 -1.97 -1.27 -17.25
CA ASN A 81 -1.15 -2.28 -17.86
C ASN A 81 -0.81 -1.82 -19.26
N ARG A 82 0.48 -1.61 -19.55
CA ARG A 82 0.94 -1.10 -20.84
C ARG A 82 1.83 -2.07 -21.58
N ALA A 83 1.78 -3.35 -21.27
CA ALA A 83 2.61 -4.31 -21.97
C ALA A 83 2.12 -4.53 -23.40
N PRO A 84 2.97 -4.34 -24.42
CA PRO A 84 2.66 -4.81 -25.75
C PRO A 84 2.50 -6.32 -25.76
N ALA A 85 1.78 -6.83 -26.75
CA ALA A 85 1.59 -8.28 -26.88
C ALA A 85 2.95 -8.98 -26.94
N GLY A 86 3.14 -9.99 -26.11
CA GLY A 86 4.37 -10.79 -26.08
C GLY A 86 5.43 -10.32 -25.11
N GLU A 87 5.24 -9.20 -24.43
CA GLU A 87 6.18 -8.72 -23.42
C GLU A 87 5.61 -8.92 -22.02
N LYS A 88 6.50 -8.87 -21.01
CA LYS A 88 6.05 -8.95 -19.62
C LYS A 88 5.16 -7.77 -19.30
N PRO A 89 4.04 -7.99 -18.60
CA PRO A 89 3.19 -6.90 -18.15
C PRO A 89 3.99 -5.92 -17.30
N GLN A 90 3.89 -4.64 -17.63
CA GLN A 90 4.44 -3.57 -16.83
C GLN A 90 3.27 -2.79 -16.25
N PHE A 91 3.24 -2.67 -14.95
CA PHE A 91 2.19 -1.93 -14.26
C PHE A 91 2.74 -0.56 -13.90
N GLU A 92 2.11 0.47 -14.43
CA GLU A 92 2.42 1.83 -14.11
C GLU A 92 1.28 2.39 -13.26
N ALA A 93 1.61 2.98 -12.14
CA ALA A 93 0.58 3.59 -11.30
C ALA A 93 0.01 4.80 -12.01
N LYS A 94 -1.30 4.85 -12.11
CA LYS A 94 -2.05 5.91 -12.79
C LYS A 94 -2.63 6.90 -11.79
N ALA A 95 -3.05 6.42 -10.63
CA ALA A 95 -3.63 7.24 -9.58
C ALA A 95 -3.50 6.55 -8.24
N LEU A 96 -3.48 7.34 -7.18
CA LEU A 96 -3.55 6.84 -5.80
C LEU A 96 -4.83 7.37 -5.18
N TYR A 97 -5.67 6.46 -4.71
CA TYR A 97 -6.92 6.80 -4.02
C TYR A 97 -6.76 6.54 -2.53
N LEU A 98 -7.17 7.50 -1.73
CA LEU A 98 -7.10 7.40 -0.27
C LEU A 98 -8.51 7.39 0.30
N PHE A 99 -8.75 6.46 1.21
CA PHE A 99 -10.03 6.30 1.89
C PHE A 99 -9.80 6.33 3.38
N ASP A 100 -10.49 7.23 4.07
CA ASP A 100 -10.43 7.32 5.53
C ASP A 100 -11.82 7.07 6.09
N VAL A 101 -12.04 5.83 6.52
CA VAL A 101 -13.32 5.40 7.11
C VAL A 101 -13.14 4.93 8.55
N ARG A 102 -12.12 5.45 9.23
CA ARG A 102 -11.85 5.12 10.63
C ARG A 102 -12.96 5.63 11.53
N ASP A 103 -13.30 4.85 12.49
CA ASP A 103 -14.26 5.24 13.52
C ASP A 103 -13.63 6.15 14.57
#